data_f38497e75bace3b9b157725d924b335c
#
_entry.id   f38497e75bace3b9b157725d924b335c
#
_cell.length_a   1.000
_cell.length_b   1.000
_cell.length_c   1.000
_cell.angle_alpha   90.00
_cell.angle_beta   90.00
_cell.angle_gamma   90.00
#
_symmetry.space_group_name_H-M   'P 1'
#
loop_
_entity.id
_entity.type
_entity.pdbx_description
1 polymer ?
#
loop_
_entity_poly.entity_id
_entity_poly.type
_entity_poly.pdbx_seq_one_letter_code
_entity_poly.pdbx_strand_id
1 'polypeptide(L)' 'MAKGKVENIIRRLRFEHNEMTQKALAEKVGVTRQTIVAIEAAKYAPSLELAFMIALAFERPLEEVFSFTPP' A
#
# COMPACT_ATOMS: atom_id res chain seq x y z
N MET A 1 11.03 22.91 3.89
CA MET A 1 9.79 22.59 4.61
C MET A 1 9.71 21.09 4.86
N ALA A 2 9.45 20.70 6.09
CA ALA A 2 9.34 19.28 6.41
C ALA A 2 8.07 18.71 5.81
N LYS A 3 8.14 17.46 5.35
CA LYS A 3 6.97 16.74 4.82
C LYS A 3 6.54 15.68 5.82
N GLY A 4 5.25 15.40 5.84
CA GLY A 4 4.77 14.25 6.57
C GLY A 4 5.23 12.95 5.93
N LYS A 5 5.01 11.85 6.62
CA LYS A 5 5.42 10.53 6.15
C LYS A 5 4.23 9.60 6.09
N VAL A 6 4.06 8.97 4.93
CA VAL A 6 3.03 7.94 4.75
C VAL A 6 3.69 6.58 4.88
N GLU A 7 3.18 5.77 5.81
CA GLU A 7 3.66 4.41 6.02
C GLU A 7 2.51 3.44 5.83
N ASN A 8 2.81 2.15 5.77
CA ASN A 8 1.77 1.16 5.50
C ASN A 8 2.15 -0.20 6.11
N ILE A 9 1.15 -1.08 6.16
CA ILE A 9 1.33 -2.46 6.60
C ILE A 9 1.00 -3.44 5.47
N ILE A 10 1.21 -3.03 4.22
CA ILE A 10 0.86 -3.85 3.05
C ILE A 10 1.54 -5.22 3.09
N ARG A 11 2.83 -5.25 3.43
CA ARG A 11 3.56 -6.52 3.50
C ARG A 11 2.91 -7.49 4.48
N ARG A 12 2.52 -7.01 5.65
CA ARG A 12 1.85 -7.83 6.65
C ARG A 12 0.51 -8.32 6.13
N LEU A 13 -0.25 -7.44 5.49
CA LEU A 13 -1.57 -7.82 4.96
C LEU A 13 -1.44 -8.84 3.84
N ARG A 14 -0.42 -8.70 2.99
CA ARG A 14 -0.18 -9.70 1.94
C ARG A 14 0.10 -11.07 2.56
N PHE A 15 0.92 -11.10 3.59
CA PHE A 15 1.23 -12.35 4.28
C PHE A 15 -0.04 -12.99 4.86
N GLU A 16 -0.89 -12.17 5.47
CA GLU A 16 -2.14 -12.65 6.08
C GLU A 16 -3.16 -13.11 5.03
N HIS A 17 -3.00 -12.70 3.77
CA HIS A 17 -3.89 -13.09 2.67
C HIS A 17 -3.23 -14.18 1.80
N ASN A 18 -2.98 -15.34 2.42
CA ASN A 18 -2.39 -16.50 1.74
C ASN A 18 -1.02 -16.19 1.12
N GLU A 19 -0.22 -15.41 1.82
CA GLU A 19 1.12 -15.04 1.36
C GLU A 19 1.08 -14.45 -0.06
N MET A 20 0.13 -13.54 -0.28
CA MET A 20 -0.03 -12.87 -1.57
C MET A 20 1.30 -12.22 -1.99
N THR A 21 1.69 -12.43 -3.26
CA THR A 21 2.92 -11.83 -3.78
C THR A 21 2.70 -10.36 -4.12
N GLN A 22 3.80 -9.61 -4.20
CA GLN A 22 3.74 -8.24 -4.68
C GLN A 22 3.18 -8.18 -6.09
N LYS A 23 3.56 -9.16 -6.94
CA LYS A 23 3.05 -9.24 -8.31
C LYS A 23 1.54 -9.44 -8.32
N ALA A 24 1.03 -10.33 -7.49
CA ALA A 24 -0.40 -10.60 -7.42
C ALA A 24 -1.17 -9.35 -6.99
N LEU A 25 -0.67 -8.64 -5.98
CA LEU A 25 -1.29 -7.40 -5.55
C LEU A 25 -1.26 -6.35 -6.66
N ALA A 26 -0.12 -6.21 -7.33
CA ALA A 26 0.02 -5.26 -8.43
C ALA A 26 -1.00 -5.52 -9.53
N GLU A 27 -1.18 -6.77 -9.92
CA GLU A 27 -2.16 -7.16 -10.93
C GLU A 27 -3.58 -6.85 -10.45
N LYS A 28 -3.85 -7.09 -9.19
CA LYS A 28 -5.18 -6.89 -8.62
C LYS A 28 -5.59 -5.41 -8.63
N VAL A 29 -4.64 -4.50 -8.40
CA VAL A 29 -4.93 -3.07 -8.36
C VAL A 29 -4.52 -2.33 -9.63
N GLY A 30 -3.98 -3.04 -10.63
CA GLY A 30 -3.73 -2.47 -11.95
C GLY A 30 -2.47 -1.61 -12.06
N VAL A 31 -1.43 -1.93 -11.30
CA VAL A 31 -0.14 -1.23 -11.38
C VAL A 31 0.99 -2.24 -11.57
N THR A 32 2.21 -1.75 -11.74
CA THR A 32 3.37 -2.63 -11.88
C THR A 32 3.84 -3.13 -10.51
N ARG A 33 4.54 -4.27 -10.51
CA ARG A 33 5.14 -4.78 -9.29
C ARG A 33 6.10 -3.76 -8.65
N GLN A 34 6.85 -3.03 -9.51
CA GLN A 34 7.78 -2.01 -9.03
C GLN A 34 7.08 -0.91 -8.23
N THR A 35 5.86 -0.55 -8.64
CA THR A 35 5.07 0.43 -7.91
C THR A 35 4.74 -0.09 -6.50
N ILE A 36 4.35 -1.35 -6.40
CA ILE A 36 4.05 -1.96 -5.08
C ILE A 36 5.31 -2.00 -4.23
N VAL A 37 6.45 -2.40 -4.81
CA VAL A 37 7.72 -2.44 -4.08
C VAL A 37 8.05 -1.07 -3.49
N ALA A 38 7.92 -0.01 -4.29
CA ALA A 38 8.22 1.35 -3.85
C ALA A 38 7.26 1.83 -2.75
N ILE A 39 5.98 1.51 -2.88
CA ILE A 39 4.98 1.87 -1.87
C ILE A 39 5.26 1.15 -0.55
N GLU A 40 5.52 -0.15 -0.59
CA GLU A 40 5.82 -0.91 0.63
C GLU A 40 7.06 -0.38 1.35
N ALA A 41 8.04 0.08 0.58
CA ALA A 41 9.27 0.63 1.16
C ALA A 41 9.10 2.08 1.63
N ALA A 42 7.90 2.64 1.52
CA ALA A 42 7.59 4.02 1.88
C ALA A 42 8.43 5.04 1.08
N LYS A 43 8.90 4.65 -0.10
CA LYS A 43 9.64 5.52 -1.00
C LYS A 43 8.73 6.29 -1.95
N TYR A 44 7.50 5.86 -2.05
CA TYR A 44 6.51 6.42 -2.96
C TYR A 44 5.13 6.35 -2.30
N ALA A 45 4.48 7.49 -2.17
CA ALA A 45 3.13 7.54 -1.64
C ALA A 45 2.14 7.32 -2.80
N PRO A 46 1.21 6.37 -2.68
CA PRO A 46 0.25 6.14 -3.76
C PRO A 46 -0.70 7.33 -3.90
N SER A 47 -1.29 7.47 -5.09
CA SER A 47 -2.42 8.38 -5.25
C SER A 47 -3.55 7.94 -4.32
N LEU A 48 -4.46 8.84 -4.02
CA LEU A 48 -5.59 8.50 -3.16
C LEU A 48 -6.41 7.36 -3.76
N GLU A 49 -6.64 7.39 -5.07
CA GLU A 49 -7.38 6.32 -5.74
C GLU A 49 -6.68 4.97 -5.57
N LEU A 50 -5.37 4.93 -5.81
CA LEU A 50 -4.61 3.69 -5.68
C LEU A 50 -4.62 3.20 -4.22
N ALA A 51 -4.50 4.12 -3.27
CA ALA A 51 -4.56 3.78 -1.85
C ALA A 51 -5.90 3.11 -1.50
N PHE A 52 -7.01 3.66 -2.00
CA PHE A 52 -8.32 3.06 -1.78
C PHE A 52 -8.42 1.69 -2.43
N MET A 53 -7.87 1.51 -3.65
CA MET A 53 -7.90 0.22 -4.33
C MET A 53 -7.11 -0.84 -3.57
N ILE A 54 -5.97 -0.45 -3.00
CA ILE A 54 -5.17 -1.37 -2.19
C ILE A 54 -5.96 -1.77 -0.94
N ALA A 55 -6.58 -0.80 -0.26
CA ALA A 55 -7.39 -1.08 0.91
C ALA A 55 -8.54 -2.03 0.58
N LEU A 56 -9.22 -1.81 -0.55
CA LEU A 56 -10.29 -2.70 -1.00
C LEU A 56 -9.78 -4.11 -1.28
N ALA A 57 -8.57 -4.23 -1.83
CA ALA A 57 -7.99 -5.53 -2.13
C ALA A 57 -7.83 -6.36 -0.88
N PHE A 58 -7.57 -5.73 0.27
CA PHE A 58 -7.44 -6.40 1.56
C PHE A 58 -8.72 -6.36 2.39
N GLU A 59 -9.78 -5.73 1.88
CA GLU A 59 -11.04 -5.59 2.59
C GLU A 59 -10.86 -4.91 3.96
N ARG A 60 -10.01 -3.88 3.99
CA ARG A 60 -9.71 -3.10 5.20
C ARG A 60 -9.96 -1.62 4.93
N PRO A 61 -10.34 -0.86 5.96
CA PRO A 61 -10.42 0.60 5.81
C PRO A 61 -9.05 1.18 5.49
N LEU A 62 -9.06 2.31 4.79
CA LEU A 62 -7.82 2.97 4.34
C LEU A 62 -6.86 3.23 5.50
N GLU A 63 -7.36 3.71 6.62
CA GLU A 63 -6.54 4.08 7.78
C GLU A 63 -5.94 2.89 8.51
N GLU A 64 -6.39 1.66 8.22
CA GLU A 64 -5.74 0.46 8.74
C GLU A 64 -4.58 0.03 7.87
N VAL A 65 -4.61 0.38 6.58
CA VAL A 65 -3.55 0.01 5.65
C VAL A 65 -2.44 1.05 5.64
N PHE A 66 -2.80 2.31 5.65
CA PHE A 66 -1.87 3.43 5.59
C PHE A 66 -1.97 4.29 6.83
N SER A 67 -0.83 4.83 7.25
CA SER A 67 -0.77 5.77 8.35
C SER A 67 0.03 6.99 7.91
N PHE A 68 -0.27 8.12 8.52
CA PHE A 68 0.38 9.39 8.18
C PHE A 68 0.93 10.02 9.45
N THR A 69 2.22 10.35 9.41
CA THR A 69 2.86 11.11 10.47
C THR A 69 3.08 12.52 9.95
N PRO A 70 2.41 13.54 10.52
CA PRO A 70 2.59 14.92 10.06
C PRO A 70 4.00 15.42 10.38
N PRO A 71 4.44 16.46 9.64
CA PRO A 71 5.76 17.04 9.87
C PRO A 71 5.88 17.73 11.22
#